data_a134cc856f76b2589cd8288fe205b66d
#
_entry.id   a134cc856f76b2589cd8288fe205b66d
#
_cell.length_a   1.000
_cell.length_b   1.000
_cell.length_c   1.000
_cell.angle_alpha   90.00
_cell.angle_beta   90.00
_cell.angle_gamma   90.00
#
_symmetry.space_group_name_H-M   'P 1'
#
loop_
_entity.id
_entity.type
_entity.pdbx_description
1 polymer ?
#
loop_
_entity_poly.entity_id
_entity_poly.type
_entity_poly.pdbx_seq_one_letter_code
_entity_poly.pdbx_strand_id
1 'polypeptide(L)'
;MDNALTACDNTDYSDHSPFDNSAYLSVAETRNVESFTFNRRVTEQAKKFTAKLTYPVGVDVTVRLQINPSLADAYNAKNDTQYEVLPARHYKLTAEAVTIPAGKTTSSEAAIQFTGLDELEIDATYICPLTIEGVNEVGLMNGSRTMYYLVRRSSAITTAINLKNVYVAVPGFEKGSPTADVVNNMTAITMEVIVRVNQFEKEISSIMGIEQYLCMRFGDSSFPRQQLQVQTPVGKFPGEDKRKQLTAGEWYHIALTWDLAAKTICFYVNGQLQHIDNNHGKSDLTTLNLGDKAADNEFGNGGDFNFYFGRSYGESSDPSRHLDGEICEARIWKVARTQEEIYKNMYDIPEPQSEANLCAYWKFDEGTGMTIADRTGNGNDAKVIPYWKDATHVETYPKTDAELWPSGIEVPKVNQEQ
;
A
#
# COMPACT_ATOMS: atom_id res chain seq x y z
N MET A 1 -4.99 39.26 28.90
CA MET A 1 -4.43 37.93 29.24
C MET A 1 -3.96 37.34 27.91
N ASP A 2 -2.71 37.60 27.61
CA ASP A 2 -2.07 37.16 26.37
C ASP A 2 -1.64 35.70 26.52
N ASN A 3 -2.27 34.80 25.82
CA ASN A 3 -1.76 33.44 25.64
C ASN A 3 -0.75 33.47 24.48
N ALA A 4 0.54 33.61 24.85
CA ALA A 4 1.60 33.37 23.93
C ALA A 4 1.65 31.88 23.58
N LEU A 5 1.36 31.54 22.32
CA LEU A 5 1.70 30.25 21.73
C LEU A 5 3.23 30.18 21.64
N THR A 6 3.86 29.47 22.57
CA THR A 6 5.26 29.06 22.45
C THR A 6 5.31 27.97 21.36
N ALA A 7 5.67 28.38 20.15
CA ALA A 7 6.18 27.45 19.15
C ALA A 7 7.45 26.80 19.75
N CYS A 8 7.46 25.47 19.85
CA CYS A 8 8.68 24.73 20.14
C CYS A 8 9.57 24.75 18.90
N ASP A 9 10.25 25.87 18.71
CA ASP A 9 11.35 25.96 17.76
C ASP A 9 12.65 25.84 18.56
N ASN A 10 13.13 24.63 18.74
CA ASN A 10 14.39 24.33 19.37
C ASN A 10 15.46 23.96 18.35
N THR A 11 15.34 24.44 17.13
CA THR A 11 16.41 24.37 16.15
C THR A 11 17.20 25.66 16.29
N ASP A 12 18.37 25.59 16.95
CA ASP A 12 19.30 26.68 16.99
C ASP A 12 19.93 26.85 15.60
N TYR A 13 19.45 27.81 14.85
CA TYR A 13 19.96 28.18 13.53
C TYR A 13 21.07 29.21 13.62
N SER A 14 21.57 29.52 14.82
CA SER A 14 22.56 30.60 15.02
C SER A 14 23.91 30.31 14.37
N ASP A 15 24.24 29.01 14.15
CA ASP A 15 25.53 28.59 13.61
C ASP A 15 25.48 28.14 12.14
N HIS A 16 24.30 28.07 11.52
CA HIS A 16 24.15 27.63 10.12
C HIS A 16 23.28 28.59 9.31
N SER A 17 23.83 29.09 8.21
CA SER A 17 23.03 29.77 7.19
C SER A 17 22.05 28.76 6.56
N PRO A 18 20.76 29.10 6.33
CA PRO A 18 19.83 28.24 5.61
C PRO A 18 20.30 27.94 4.18
N PHE A 19 21.35 28.57 3.71
CA PHE A 19 22.00 28.36 2.41
C PHE A 19 23.32 27.60 2.50
N ASP A 20 23.71 27.08 3.69
CA ASP A 20 24.95 26.30 3.82
C ASP A 20 24.83 25.00 3.03
N ASN A 21 25.92 24.65 2.35
CA ASN A 21 25.99 23.41 1.61
C ASN A 21 25.94 22.22 2.58
N SER A 22 25.12 21.23 2.25
CA SER A 22 24.90 20.08 3.13
C SER A 22 24.93 18.78 2.35
N ALA A 23 25.52 17.76 2.97
CA ALA A 23 25.52 16.40 2.46
C ALA A 23 24.28 15.61 2.98
N TYR A 24 23.75 14.76 2.12
CA TYR A 24 22.60 13.88 2.41
C TYR A 24 22.65 12.58 1.60
N LEU A 25 21.84 11.58 1.99
CA LEU A 25 21.68 10.33 1.25
C LEU A 25 20.61 10.51 0.17
N SER A 26 20.90 10.10 -1.07
CA SER A 26 19.95 10.15 -2.19
C SER A 26 18.66 9.39 -1.89
N VAL A 27 18.75 8.27 -1.21
CA VAL A 27 17.61 7.43 -0.82
C VAL A 27 16.74 8.03 0.29
N ALA A 28 17.24 9.06 1.01
CA ALA A 28 16.52 9.76 2.06
C ALA A 28 16.07 11.18 1.62
N GLU A 29 16.12 11.50 0.33
CA GLU A 29 15.81 12.83 -0.22
C GLU A 29 14.35 13.22 -0.04
N THR A 30 13.43 12.30 -0.27
CA THR A 30 11.99 12.52 -0.16
C THR A 30 11.37 11.80 1.02
N ARG A 31 11.97 10.71 1.45
CA ARG A 31 11.51 9.84 2.54
C ARG A 31 12.71 9.13 3.14
N ASN A 32 12.78 9.14 4.45
CA ASN A 32 13.91 8.53 5.17
C ASN A 32 13.61 7.14 5.75
N VAL A 33 12.54 6.51 5.30
CA VAL A 33 12.15 5.14 5.68
C VAL A 33 11.82 4.35 4.42
N GLU A 34 12.35 3.15 4.33
CA GLU A 34 12.01 2.18 3.31
C GLU A 34 11.74 0.83 3.99
N SER A 35 10.50 0.33 3.86
CA SER A 35 10.16 -1.03 4.26
C SER A 35 10.23 -1.95 3.06
N PHE A 36 10.89 -3.06 3.18
CA PHE A 36 10.81 -4.10 2.17
C PHE A 36 10.51 -5.46 2.80
N THR A 37 9.47 -6.06 2.26
CA THR A 37 9.03 -7.40 2.62
C THR A 37 9.48 -8.34 1.51
N PHE A 38 10.10 -9.43 1.85
CA PHE A 38 10.59 -10.43 0.90
C PHE A 38 10.02 -11.80 1.23
N ASN A 39 9.86 -12.63 0.21
CA ASN A 39 9.37 -13.98 0.43
C ASN A 39 10.48 -14.87 1.02
N ARG A 40 10.07 -15.99 1.63
CA ARG A 40 10.96 -16.91 2.34
C ARG A 40 12.09 -17.53 1.50
N ARG A 41 12.08 -17.36 0.16
CA ARG A 41 13.11 -17.87 -0.74
C ARG A 41 14.22 -16.86 -1.01
N VAL A 42 14.01 -15.59 -0.66
CA VAL A 42 15.03 -14.56 -0.84
C VAL A 42 16.06 -14.68 0.27
N THR A 43 17.30 -14.90 -0.10
CA THR A 43 18.44 -15.01 0.83
C THR A 43 19.29 -13.76 0.86
N GLU A 44 19.27 -12.97 -0.21
CA GLU A 44 20.10 -11.78 -0.38
C GLU A 44 19.33 -10.66 -1.08
N GLN A 45 19.62 -9.42 -0.69
CA GLN A 45 19.14 -8.23 -1.39
C GLN A 45 20.13 -7.08 -1.23
N ALA A 46 20.27 -6.23 -2.24
CA ALA A 46 21.09 -5.03 -2.16
C ALA A 46 20.24 -3.77 -2.37
N LYS A 47 20.53 -2.72 -1.61
CA LYS A 47 19.94 -1.38 -1.78
C LYS A 47 21.06 -0.41 -2.11
N LYS A 48 21.01 0.15 -3.31
CA LYS A 48 21.99 1.10 -3.84
C LYS A 48 21.65 2.52 -3.41
N PHE A 49 22.68 3.31 -3.20
CA PHE A 49 22.54 4.73 -2.85
C PHE A 49 23.78 5.53 -3.24
N THR A 50 23.65 6.85 -3.23
CA THR A 50 24.76 7.80 -3.37
C THR A 50 24.67 8.83 -2.26
N ALA A 51 25.78 9.46 -1.92
CA ALA A 51 25.76 10.71 -1.15
C ALA A 51 25.65 11.89 -2.12
N LYS A 52 24.90 12.90 -1.73
CA LYS A 52 24.67 14.12 -2.53
C LYS A 52 24.99 15.36 -1.73
N LEU A 53 25.30 16.45 -2.46
CA LEU A 53 25.40 17.81 -1.94
C LEU A 53 24.27 18.68 -2.48
N THR A 54 23.87 19.69 -1.73
CA THR A 54 22.86 20.67 -2.20
C THR A 54 23.37 21.49 -3.38
N TYR A 55 24.69 21.79 -3.42
CA TYR A 55 25.37 22.39 -4.57
C TYR A 55 26.86 22.00 -4.61
N PRO A 56 27.54 22.10 -5.77
CA PRO A 56 28.94 21.66 -5.90
C PRO A 56 29.91 22.56 -5.16
N VAL A 57 31.01 21.98 -4.67
CA VAL A 57 32.17 22.69 -4.08
C VAL A 57 33.45 22.46 -4.88
N GLY A 58 34.43 23.33 -4.72
CA GLY A 58 35.67 23.27 -5.47
C GLY A 58 36.71 22.25 -4.99
N VAL A 59 36.35 21.43 -3.99
CA VAL A 59 37.23 20.41 -3.38
C VAL A 59 36.48 19.07 -3.30
N ASP A 60 37.23 17.98 -3.14
CA ASP A 60 36.65 16.67 -2.92
C ASP A 60 36.02 16.59 -1.54
N VAL A 61 34.79 16.07 -1.48
CA VAL A 61 34.06 15.87 -0.20
C VAL A 61 33.99 14.39 0.11
N THR A 62 34.56 13.99 1.24
CA THR A 62 34.49 12.61 1.76
C THR A 62 33.33 12.48 2.73
N VAL A 63 32.43 11.56 2.44
CA VAL A 63 31.25 11.23 3.25
C VAL A 63 31.45 9.87 3.90
N ARG A 64 31.55 9.82 5.24
CA ARG A 64 31.67 8.59 6.00
C ARG A 64 30.28 8.01 6.30
N LEU A 65 30.14 6.72 6.09
CA LEU A 65 28.89 5.98 6.17
C LEU A 65 28.99 4.91 7.26
N GLN A 66 27.89 4.71 7.98
CA GLN A 66 27.78 3.59 8.91
C GLN A 66 26.35 3.08 9.03
N ILE A 67 26.21 1.82 9.42
CA ILE A 67 24.97 1.32 10.00
C ILE A 67 25.05 1.62 11.51
N ASN A 68 24.08 2.39 12.02
CA ASN A 68 24.09 2.81 13.42
C ASN A 68 22.89 2.26 14.19
N PRO A 69 23.01 1.10 14.84
CA PRO A 69 21.94 0.47 15.61
C PRO A 69 21.34 1.36 16.72
N SER A 70 22.13 2.27 17.29
CA SER A 70 21.66 3.13 18.40
C SER A 70 20.55 4.12 17.98
N LEU A 71 20.32 4.29 16.67
CA LEU A 71 19.24 5.14 16.16
C LEU A 71 17.87 4.42 16.18
N ALA A 72 17.84 3.11 16.43
CA ALA A 72 16.61 2.32 16.47
C ALA A 72 15.68 2.74 17.61
N ASP A 73 16.22 2.98 18.81
CA ASP A 73 15.42 3.36 19.96
C ASP A 73 14.71 4.72 19.75
N ALA A 74 15.42 5.68 19.17
CA ALA A 74 14.85 6.99 18.84
C ALA A 74 13.76 6.88 17.76
N TYR A 75 13.98 6.02 16.76
CA TYR A 75 12.98 5.72 15.74
C TYR A 75 11.73 5.09 16.36
N ASN A 76 11.90 4.04 17.16
CA ASN A 76 10.82 3.34 17.82
C ASN A 76 10.00 4.27 18.73
N ALA A 77 10.67 5.09 19.54
CA ALA A 77 9.99 6.05 20.40
C ALA A 77 9.18 7.10 19.63
N LYS A 78 9.71 7.56 18.47
CA LYS A 78 9.04 8.56 17.63
C LYS A 78 7.80 8.00 16.91
N ASN A 79 7.86 6.73 16.51
CA ASN A 79 6.84 6.10 15.66
C ASN A 79 5.94 5.10 16.42
N ASP A 80 6.08 5.04 17.76
CA ASP A 80 5.34 4.09 18.62
C ASP A 80 5.48 2.63 18.14
N THR A 81 6.72 2.23 17.84
CA THR A 81 7.08 0.90 17.36
C THR A 81 8.06 0.21 18.28
N GLN A 82 8.26 -1.10 18.10
CA GLN A 82 9.20 -1.92 18.90
C GLN A 82 10.06 -2.81 17.99
N TYR A 83 10.54 -2.25 16.87
CA TYR A 83 11.36 -3.03 15.94
C TYR A 83 12.69 -3.41 16.57
N GLU A 84 13.06 -4.66 16.38
CA GLU A 84 14.38 -5.15 16.73
C GLU A 84 15.42 -4.66 15.72
N VAL A 85 16.64 -4.41 16.20
CA VAL A 85 17.76 -4.08 15.32
C VAL A 85 18.14 -5.30 14.48
N LEU A 86 18.29 -5.11 13.17
CA LEU A 86 18.77 -6.17 12.29
C LEU A 86 20.17 -6.62 12.74
N PRO A 87 20.40 -7.92 13.07
CA PRO A 87 21.69 -8.38 13.53
C PRO A 87 22.81 -8.16 12.49
N ALA A 88 24.00 -7.77 12.94
CA ALA A 88 25.12 -7.36 12.08
C ALA A 88 25.55 -8.41 11.02
N ARG A 89 25.28 -9.69 11.26
CA ARG A 89 25.56 -10.76 10.29
C ARG A 89 24.69 -10.69 9.04
N HIS A 90 23.58 -9.96 9.09
CA HIS A 90 22.60 -9.85 7.98
C HIS A 90 22.80 -8.64 7.10
N TYR A 91 23.80 -7.81 7.32
CA TYR A 91 24.10 -6.68 6.46
C TYR A 91 25.57 -6.39 6.31
N LYS A 92 25.93 -5.75 5.18
CA LYS A 92 27.28 -5.26 4.92
C LYS A 92 27.22 -4.02 4.02
N LEU A 93 27.97 -2.95 4.37
CA LEU A 93 28.22 -1.85 3.45
C LEU A 93 29.29 -2.22 2.41
N THR A 94 29.08 -1.86 1.16
CA THR A 94 30.10 -2.02 0.10
C THR A 94 31.24 -1.00 0.21
N ALA A 95 31.00 0.11 0.93
CA ALA A 95 32.00 1.12 1.25
C ALA A 95 31.63 1.83 2.57
N GLU A 96 32.63 2.06 3.43
CA GLU A 96 32.48 2.85 4.66
C GLU A 96 32.63 4.35 4.43
N ALA A 97 33.09 4.74 3.25
CA ALA A 97 33.14 6.14 2.81
C ALA A 97 32.98 6.22 1.29
N VAL A 98 32.38 7.31 0.82
CA VAL A 98 32.31 7.68 -0.60
C VAL A 98 32.81 9.09 -0.80
N THR A 99 33.33 9.39 -1.98
CA THR A 99 33.84 10.72 -2.33
C THR A 99 32.94 11.36 -3.37
N ILE A 100 32.58 12.60 -3.14
CA ILE A 100 31.95 13.48 -4.12
C ILE A 100 33.07 14.34 -4.72
N PRO A 101 33.41 14.17 -6.00
CA PRO A 101 34.52 14.89 -6.60
C PRO A 101 34.27 16.39 -6.68
N ALA A 102 35.35 17.16 -6.66
CA ALA A 102 35.31 18.62 -6.86
C ALA A 102 34.48 19.01 -8.08
N GLY A 103 33.57 19.97 -7.91
CA GLY A 103 32.66 20.43 -8.95
C GLY A 103 31.48 19.49 -9.24
N LYS A 104 31.30 18.40 -8.49
CA LYS A 104 30.15 17.48 -8.58
C LYS A 104 29.27 17.60 -7.36
N THR A 105 28.05 17.10 -7.48
CA THR A 105 27.06 17.05 -6.38
C THR A 105 26.71 15.61 -5.98
N THR A 106 27.30 14.61 -6.60
CA THR A 106 26.93 13.20 -6.36
C THR A 106 28.21 12.35 -6.29
N SER A 107 28.25 11.44 -5.31
CA SER A 107 29.34 10.47 -5.15
C SER A 107 29.24 9.32 -6.15
N SER A 108 30.26 8.45 -6.16
CA SER A 108 30.12 7.10 -6.67
C SER A 108 29.00 6.35 -5.91
N GLU A 109 28.42 5.34 -6.57
CA GLU A 109 27.41 4.48 -5.98
C GLU A 109 28.02 3.59 -4.88
N ALA A 110 27.31 3.45 -3.78
CA ALA A 110 27.53 2.46 -2.73
C ALA A 110 26.24 1.65 -2.54
N ALA A 111 26.34 0.55 -1.80
CA ALA A 111 25.18 -0.26 -1.46
C ALA A 111 25.27 -0.80 -0.03
N ILE A 112 24.12 -1.03 0.56
CA ILE A 112 23.97 -1.97 1.68
C ILE A 112 23.53 -3.31 1.10
N GLN A 113 24.28 -4.35 1.39
CA GLN A 113 23.97 -5.74 1.05
C GLN A 113 23.33 -6.40 2.27
N PHE A 114 22.14 -6.94 2.10
CA PHE A 114 21.46 -7.78 3.07
C PHE A 114 21.68 -9.23 2.71
N THR A 115 22.03 -10.08 3.67
CA THR A 115 22.37 -11.51 3.46
C THR A 115 21.77 -12.37 4.56
N GLY A 116 21.61 -13.68 4.31
CA GLY A 116 21.01 -14.61 5.26
C GLY A 116 19.58 -14.23 5.65
N LEU A 117 18.84 -13.61 4.74
CA LEU A 117 17.49 -13.11 5.00
C LEU A 117 16.49 -14.25 5.28
N ASP A 118 16.80 -15.45 4.81
CA ASP A 118 16.04 -16.69 5.06
C ASP A 118 16.20 -17.23 6.50
N GLU A 119 17.16 -16.71 7.26
CA GLU A 119 17.36 -17.01 8.68
C GLU A 119 16.53 -16.12 9.62
N LEU A 120 16.00 -15.01 9.12
CA LEU A 120 15.18 -14.09 9.91
C LEU A 120 13.86 -14.74 10.31
N GLU A 121 13.32 -14.34 11.44
CA GLU A 121 12.00 -14.80 11.89
C GLU A 121 10.92 -14.35 10.92
N ILE A 122 9.95 -15.23 10.65
CA ILE A 122 8.80 -14.91 9.82
C ILE A 122 7.93 -13.89 10.56
N ASP A 123 7.51 -12.87 9.82
CA ASP A 123 6.65 -11.77 10.28
C ASP A 123 7.28 -10.80 11.29
N ALA A 124 8.52 -11.05 11.74
CA ALA A 124 9.28 -10.04 12.47
C ALA A 124 9.72 -8.90 11.53
N THR A 125 9.71 -7.67 12.07
CA THR A 125 10.24 -6.50 11.37
C THR A 125 11.50 -6.03 12.07
N TYR A 126 12.60 -5.99 11.32
CA TYR A 126 13.88 -5.51 11.80
C TYR A 126 14.20 -4.13 11.26
N ILE A 127 14.84 -3.28 12.07
CA ILE A 127 15.27 -1.95 11.65
C ILE A 127 16.79 -1.91 11.41
N CYS A 128 17.21 -1.34 10.29
CA CYS A 128 18.61 -1.18 9.91
C CYS A 128 18.88 0.28 9.51
N PRO A 129 19.38 1.14 10.43
CA PRO A 129 19.62 2.56 10.14
C PRO A 129 20.95 2.76 9.43
N LEU A 130 20.93 3.12 8.14
CA LEU A 130 22.07 3.63 7.39
C LEU A 130 22.18 5.15 7.60
N THR A 131 23.33 5.65 8.07
CA THR A 131 23.51 7.07 8.32
C THR A 131 24.86 7.59 7.83
N ILE A 132 24.91 8.87 7.49
CA ILE A 132 26.18 9.60 7.35
C ILE A 132 26.69 9.87 8.76
N GLU A 133 27.83 9.26 9.09
CA GLU A 133 28.54 9.47 10.36
C GLU A 133 29.15 10.86 10.42
N GLY A 134 29.79 11.27 9.32
CA GLY A 134 30.45 12.55 9.22
C GLY A 134 30.87 12.90 7.79
N VAL A 135 31.15 14.16 7.59
CA VAL A 135 31.56 14.72 6.31
C VAL A 135 32.62 15.79 6.57
N ASN A 136 33.53 16.01 5.63
CA ASN A 136 34.44 17.17 5.65
C ASN A 136 33.84 18.30 4.80
N GLU A 137 34.33 19.53 5.01
CA GLU A 137 34.10 20.73 4.17
C GLU A 137 32.67 21.28 4.11
N VAL A 138 31.65 20.49 4.46
CA VAL A 138 30.22 20.87 4.36
C VAL A 138 29.45 20.43 5.59
N GLY A 139 28.23 20.94 5.75
CA GLY A 139 27.30 20.50 6.80
C GLY A 139 26.59 19.18 6.48
N LEU A 140 25.74 18.75 7.40
CA LEU A 140 24.84 17.57 7.23
C LEU A 140 23.39 18.03 7.19
N MET A 141 22.63 17.53 6.22
CA MET A 141 21.17 17.72 6.18
C MET A 141 20.50 16.73 7.13
N ASN A 142 20.18 17.16 8.35
CA ASN A 142 19.70 16.29 9.43
C ASN A 142 18.46 15.45 9.05
N GLY A 143 17.52 16.00 8.27
CA GLY A 143 16.33 15.28 7.82
C GLY A 143 16.58 14.14 6.84
N SER A 144 17.71 14.19 6.11
CA SER A 144 18.03 13.25 5.03
C SER A 144 19.41 12.59 5.18
N ARG A 145 20.01 12.68 6.38
CA ARG A 145 21.30 12.02 6.68
C ARG A 145 21.18 10.55 7.03
N THR A 146 19.97 10.08 7.37
CA THR A 146 19.72 8.70 7.81
C THR A 146 18.57 8.11 7.02
N MET A 147 18.78 6.89 6.51
CA MET A 147 17.76 6.04 5.92
C MET A 147 17.49 4.84 6.83
N TYR A 148 16.24 4.66 7.22
CA TYR A 148 15.81 3.52 8.04
C TYR A 148 15.26 2.43 7.12
N TYR A 149 15.96 1.33 6.98
CA TYR A 149 15.45 0.15 6.29
C TYR A 149 14.69 -0.73 7.27
N LEU A 150 13.41 -0.93 7.00
CA LEU A 150 12.55 -1.89 7.72
C LEU A 150 12.54 -3.20 6.93
N VAL A 151 13.23 -4.19 7.46
CA VAL A 151 13.46 -5.48 6.81
C VAL A 151 12.51 -6.50 7.39
N ARG A 152 11.65 -7.08 6.57
CA ARG A 152 10.65 -8.04 7.00
C ARG A 152 10.66 -9.29 6.11
N ARG A 153 10.79 -10.46 6.74
CA ARG A 153 10.52 -11.74 6.10
C ARG A 153 9.06 -12.10 6.28
N SER A 154 8.31 -12.23 5.20
CA SER A 154 6.94 -12.71 5.26
C SER A 154 6.80 -14.09 4.65
N SER A 155 5.66 -14.75 4.91
CA SER A 155 5.25 -15.87 4.09
C SER A 155 5.05 -15.35 2.67
N ALA A 156 5.62 -16.04 1.67
CA ALA A 156 5.36 -15.70 0.27
C ALA A 156 3.86 -15.80 0.00
N ILE A 157 3.27 -14.76 -0.60
CA ILE A 157 1.95 -14.90 -1.20
C ILE A 157 2.14 -15.75 -2.44
N THR A 158 1.64 -16.98 -2.36
CA THR A 158 1.78 -17.99 -3.43
C THR A 158 0.45 -18.35 -4.06
N THR A 159 -0.63 -17.80 -3.54
CA THR A 159 -2.01 -18.07 -3.95
C THR A 159 -2.77 -16.76 -4.10
N ALA A 160 -3.63 -16.69 -5.09
CA ALA A 160 -4.56 -15.60 -5.33
C ALA A 160 -5.82 -16.17 -5.96
N ILE A 161 -6.92 -15.43 -5.91
CA ILE A 161 -8.13 -15.81 -6.62
C ILE A 161 -8.15 -15.19 -8.02
N ASN A 162 -8.52 -15.97 -9.03
CA ASN A 162 -8.75 -15.52 -10.40
C ASN A 162 -10.22 -15.10 -10.57
N LEU A 163 -10.44 -13.81 -10.87
CA LEU A 163 -11.78 -13.22 -10.98
C LEU A 163 -12.30 -13.13 -12.43
N LYS A 164 -11.64 -13.76 -13.39
CA LYS A 164 -12.01 -13.63 -14.81
C LYS A 164 -13.47 -13.96 -15.11
N ASN A 165 -14.02 -15.02 -14.51
CA ASN A 165 -15.39 -15.49 -14.74
C ASN A 165 -16.16 -15.71 -13.42
N VAL A 166 -15.72 -15.09 -12.35
CA VAL A 166 -16.37 -15.09 -11.04
C VAL A 166 -16.30 -13.69 -10.43
N TYR A 167 -17.13 -13.46 -9.45
CA TYR A 167 -16.98 -12.34 -8.50
C TYR A 167 -17.06 -12.88 -7.08
N VAL A 168 -16.69 -12.04 -6.11
CA VAL A 168 -16.77 -12.42 -4.70
C VAL A 168 -17.72 -11.49 -3.98
N ALA A 169 -18.71 -12.07 -3.29
CA ALA A 169 -19.67 -11.36 -2.45
C ALA A 169 -19.28 -11.47 -0.98
N VAL A 170 -19.66 -10.48 -0.18
CA VAL A 170 -19.50 -10.49 1.29
C VAL A 170 -20.88 -10.45 1.94
N PRO A 171 -21.53 -11.61 2.17
CA PRO A 171 -22.89 -11.64 2.73
C PRO A 171 -23.00 -10.98 4.11
N GLY A 172 -21.89 -10.94 4.87
CA GLY A 172 -21.83 -10.24 6.15
C GLY A 172 -22.02 -8.72 6.04
N PHE A 173 -21.84 -8.13 4.86
CA PHE A 173 -22.06 -6.68 4.62
C PHE A 173 -23.45 -6.39 4.04
N GLU A 174 -24.28 -7.39 3.79
CA GLU A 174 -25.64 -7.17 3.33
C GLU A 174 -26.50 -6.54 4.45
N LYS A 175 -27.44 -5.68 4.04
CA LYS A 175 -28.34 -4.98 4.96
C LYS A 175 -29.09 -5.96 5.85
N GLY A 176 -29.00 -5.74 7.17
CA GLY A 176 -29.62 -6.59 8.19
C GLY A 176 -28.79 -7.82 8.55
N SER A 177 -27.61 -8.01 8.00
CA SER A 177 -26.67 -9.00 8.51
C SER A 177 -26.17 -8.62 9.91
N PRO A 178 -26.07 -9.57 10.86
CA PRO A 178 -25.60 -9.28 12.21
C PRO A 178 -24.14 -8.80 12.28
N THR A 179 -23.36 -9.00 11.22
CA THR A 179 -21.95 -8.59 11.12
C THR A 179 -21.74 -7.28 10.33
N ALA A 180 -22.81 -6.70 9.75
CA ALA A 180 -22.74 -5.49 8.95
C ALA A 180 -22.32 -4.24 9.76
N ASP A 181 -22.58 -4.21 11.06
CA ASP A 181 -22.29 -3.05 11.92
C ASP A 181 -20.81 -2.68 11.97
N VAL A 182 -19.91 -3.64 11.73
CA VAL A 182 -18.47 -3.40 11.77
C VAL A 182 -18.00 -2.44 10.67
N VAL A 183 -18.76 -2.32 9.58
CA VAL A 183 -18.48 -1.44 8.42
C VAL A 183 -19.49 -0.29 8.30
N ASN A 184 -20.23 0.00 9.38
CA ASN A 184 -21.17 1.12 9.46
C ASN A 184 -20.65 2.23 10.38
N ASN A 185 -21.20 3.43 10.21
CA ASN A 185 -20.86 4.62 10.98
C ASN A 185 -19.35 4.98 10.96
N MET A 186 -18.66 4.64 9.89
CA MET A 186 -17.24 4.93 9.73
C MET A 186 -17.01 6.41 9.38
N THR A 187 -16.27 7.13 10.22
CA THR A 187 -15.86 8.53 9.97
C THR A 187 -14.65 8.65 9.04
N ALA A 188 -13.95 7.56 8.86
CA ALA A 188 -12.85 7.42 7.90
C ALA A 188 -12.77 5.97 7.45
N ILE A 189 -12.15 5.74 6.30
CA ILE A 189 -11.97 4.40 5.75
C ILE A 189 -10.60 4.25 5.08
N THR A 190 -10.03 3.06 5.16
CA THR A 190 -9.00 2.59 4.25
C THR A 190 -9.46 1.28 3.61
N MET A 191 -9.36 1.21 2.28
CA MET A 191 -9.57 -0.01 1.50
C MET A 191 -8.27 -0.38 0.82
N GLU A 192 -7.79 -1.60 1.04
CA GLU A 192 -6.54 -2.09 0.48
C GLU A 192 -6.76 -3.41 -0.26
N VAL A 193 -5.99 -3.63 -1.33
CA VAL A 193 -6.00 -4.88 -2.10
C VAL A 193 -4.69 -5.03 -2.87
N ILE A 194 -4.21 -6.26 -3.01
CA ILE A 194 -3.18 -6.60 -3.99
C ILE A 194 -3.87 -7.17 -5.22
N VAL A 195 -3.62 -6.57 -6.38
CA VAL A 195 -4.32 -6.89 -7.63
C VAL A 195 -3.36 -6.98 -8.80
N ARG A 196 -3.63 -7.92 -9.71
CA ARG A 196 -3.04 -8.04 -11.04
C ARG A 196 -4.15 -8.05 -12.08
N VAL A 197 -4.13 -7.12 -13.03
CA VAL A 197 -5.09 -7.07 -14.14
C VAL A 197 -4.44 -7.72 -15.35
N ASN A 198 -5.08 -8.72 -15.93
CA ASN A 198 -4.54 -9.42 -17.10
C ASN A 198 -4.53 -8.52 -18.34
N GLN A 199 -5.60 -7.75 -18.54
CA GLN A 199 -5.69 -6.79 -19.64
C GLN A 199 -6.77 -5.72 -19.36
N PHE A 200 -6.53 -4.50 -19.83
CA PHE A 200 -7.41 -3.36 -19.67
C PHE A 200 -8.27 -3.13 -20.92
N GLU A 201 -9.05 -4.14 -21.33
CA GLU A 201 -9.89 -4.02 -22.53
C GLU A 201 -11.24 -3.35 -22.27
N LYS A 202 -11.74 -3.44 -21.04
CA LYS A 202 -13.03 -2.90 -20.64
C LYS A 202 -12.94 -1.40 -20.34
N GLU A 203 -14.04 -0.68 -20.56
CA GLU A 203 -14.15 0.72 -20.17
C GLU A 203 -13.99 0.89 -18.65
N ILE A 204 -14.56 -0.03 -17.88
CA ILE A 204 -14.47 -0.11 -16.42
C ILE A 204 -14.08 -1.52 -16.03
N SER A 205 -13.14 -1.65 -15.10
CA SER A 205 -12.81 -2.91 -14.42
C SER A 205 -12.92 -2.71 -12.92
N SER A 206 -13.95 -3.28 -12.30
CA SER A 206 -14.26 -3.08 -10.89
C SER A 206 -13.33 -3.91 -10.01
N ILE A 207 -12.73 -3.29 -9.00
CA ILE A 207 -11.81 -3.96 -8.07
C ILE A 207 -12.60 -4.44 -6.85
N MET A 208 -13.13 -3.51 -6.05
CA MET A 208 -13.89 -3.80 -4.84
C MET A 208 -14.77 -2.60 -4.44
N GLY A 209 -15.89 -2.89 -3.81
CA GLY A 209 -16.78 -1.86 -3.27
C GLY A 209 -18.24 -2.01 -3.68
N ILE A 210 -19.00 -0.95 -3.47
CA ILE A 210 -20.44 -0.83 -3.77
C ILE A 210 -20.61 0.20 -4.88
N GLU A 211 -21.21 -0.21 -6.01
CA GLU A 211 -21.47 0.68 -7.13
C GLU A 211 -22.29 1.89 -6.70
N GLN A 212 -21.98 3.07 -7.28
CA GLN A 212 -22.60 4.36 -7.01
C GLN A 212 -22.42 4.90 -5.58
N TYR A 213 -21.79 4.15 -4.70
CA TYR A 213 -21.55 4.58 -3.33
C TYR A 213 -20.07 4.68 -3.00
N LEU A 214 -19.34 3.57 -2.96
CA LEU A 214 -17.90 3.55 -2.75
C LEU A 214 -17.31 2.36 -3.50
N CYS A 215 -16.81 2.58 -4.72
CA CYS A 215 -16.31 1.52 -5.59
C CYS A 215 -14.96 1.89 -6.19
N MET A 216 -13.91 1.15 -5.81
CA MET A 216 -12.60 1.23 -6.45
C MET A 216 -12.62 0.46 -7.77
N ARG A 217 -12.07 1.06 -8.81
CA ARG A 217 -12.08 0.52 -10.16
C ARG A 217 -10.92 1.06 -11.00
N PHE A 218 -10.70 0.44 -12.13
CA PHE A 218 -9.91 0.98 -13.22
C PHE A 218 -10.83 1.51 -14.33
N GLY A 219 -10.45 2.64 -14.91
CA GLY A 219 -11.18 3.20 -16.05
C GLY A 219 -12.53 3.85 -15.73
N ASP A 220 -13.07 4.53 -16.72
CA ASP A 220 -14.42 5.08 -16.78
C ASP A 220 -14.68 5.57 -18.20
N SER A 221 -15.92 6.02 -18.53
CA SER A 221 -16.23 6.70 -19.77
C SER A 221 -15.32 7.93 -19.96
N SER A 222 -14.61 7.98 -21.07
CA SER A 222 -13.66 9.05 -21.39
C SER A 222 -12.50 9.20 -20.38
N PHE A 223 -12.12 8.11 -19.73
CA PHE A 223 -11.06 8.07 -18.73
C PHE A 223 -10.09 6.90 -19.04
N PRO A 224 -8.77 7.02 -18.81
CA PRO A 224 -7.84 5.94 -19.13
C PRO A 224 -8.20 4.62 -18.45
N ARG A 225 -8.29 3.54 -19.22
CA ARG A 225 -8.70 2.22 -18.72
C ARG A 225 -7.72 1.61 -17.70
N GLN A 226 -6.46 2.08 -17.71
CA GLN A 226 -5.39 1.62 -16.81
C GLN A 226 -5.23 2.51 -15.58
N GLN A 227 -6.00 3.59 -15.46
CA GLN A 227 -5.89 4.51 -14.34
C GLN A 227 -6.90 4.14 -13.25
N LEU A 228 -6.45 4.20 -11.99
CA LEU A 228 -7.30 4.04 -10.81
C LEU A 228 -8.31 5.16 -10.69
N GLN A 229 -9.52 4.81 -10.30
CA GLN A 229 -10.59 5.71 -9.93
C GLN A 229 -11.43 5.10 -8.80
N VAL A 230 -11.99 5.94 -7.95
CA VAL A 230 -13.06 5.58 -7.03
C VAL A 230 -14.30 6.42 -7.30
N GLN A 231 -15.45 5.78 -7.37
CA GLN A 231 -16.76 6.42 -7.26
C GLN A 231 -17.08 6.61 -5.78
N THR A 232 -17.45 7.82 -5.37
CA THR A 232 -17.85 8.14 -3.99
C THR A 232 -19.20 8.86 -3.97
N PRO A 233 -19.87 9.00 -2.80
CA PRO A 233 -21.10 9.79 -2.67
C PRO A 233 -20.97 11.28 -3.05
N VAL A 234 -19.75 11.78 -3.09
CA VAL A 234 -19.48 13.19 -3.43
C VAL A 234 -18.91 13.39 -4.84
N GLY A 235 -18.64 12.29 -5.55
CA GLY A 235 -18.13 12.32 -6.92
C GLY A 235 -17.02 11.33 -7.16
N LYS A 236 -16.39 11.42 -8.31
CA LYS A 236 -15.30 10.53 -8.74
C LYS A 236 -13.94 11.13 -8.38
N PHE A 237 -12.99 10.28 -7.96
CA PHE A 237 -11.62 10.65 -7.66
C PHE A 237 -10.65 9.54 -8.14
N PRO A 238 -9.47 9.88 -8.63
CA PRO A 238 -9.00 11.20 -9.06
C PRO A 238 -9.57 11.60 -10.42
N GLY A 239 -9.24 12.81 -10.88
CA GLY A 239 -9.39 13.20 -12.28
C GLY A 239 -8.42 12.46 -13.20
N GLU A 240 -8.57 12.65 -14.51
CA GLU A 240 -7.68 12.03 -15.51
C GLU A 240 -6.23 12.49 -15.36
N ASP A 241 -5.29 11.53 -15.30
CA ASP A 241 -3.84 11.74 -15.40
C ASP A 241 -3.18 10.56 -16.13
N LYS A 242 -2.95 10.74 -17.43
CA LYS A 242 -2.35 9.70 -18.31
C LYS A 242 -0.97 9.21 -17.87
N ARG A 243 -0.28 9.94 -16.98
CA ARG A 243 1.02 9.53 -16.41
C ARG A 243 0.89 8.51 -15.29
N LYS A 244 -0.33 8.28 -14.80
CA LYS A 244 -0.65 7.43 -13.64
C LYS A 244 -1.36 6.14 -14.06
N GLN A 245 -1.08 5.64 -15.25
CA GLN A 245 -1.60 4.39 -15.75
C GLN A 245 -0.76 3.22 -15.25
N LEU A 246 -1.41 2.13 -14.86
CA LEU A 246 -0.77 0.90 -14.44
C LEU A 246 -0.58 -0.06 -15.63
N THR A 247 0.36 -0.99 -15.50
CA THR A 247 0.71 -1.95 -16.56
C THR A 247 -0.05 -3.26 -16.34
N ALA A 248 -0.62 -3.82 -17.41
CA ALA A 248 -1.24 -5.14 -17.37
C ALA A 248 -0.22 -6.25 -17.05
N GLY A 249 -0.64 -7.27 -16.33
CA GLY A 249 0.18 -8.41 -15.93
C GLY A 249 1.10 -8.17 -14.73
N GLU A 250 1.13 -6.95 -14.19
CA GLU A 250 1.93 -6.62 -13.00
C GLU A 250 1.08 -6.62 -11.72
N TRP A 251 1.68 -7.03 -10.61
CA TRP A 251 1.06 -6.97 -9.30
C TRP A 251 1.24 -5.59 -8.67
N TYR A 252 0.16 -5.05 -8.15
CA TYR A 252 0.14 -3.77 -7.43
C TYR A 252 -0.59 -3.91 -6.10
N HIS A 253 0.02 -3.41 -5.04
CA HIS A 253 -0.74 -3.06 -3.84
C HIS A 253 -1.40 -1.71 -4.07
N ILE A 254 -2.71 -1.65 -3.89
CA ILE A 254 -3.51 -0.44 -4.02
C ILE A 254 -4.16 -0.15 -2.69
N ALA A 255 -4.04 1.08 -2.21
CA ALA A 255 -4.77 1.56 -1.04
C ALA A 255 -5.50 2.86 -1.34
N LEU A 256 -6.76 2.94 -0.93
CA LEU A 256 -7.57 4.14 -0.86
C LEU A 256 -7.75 4.51 0.59
N THR A 257 -7.42 5.74 0.98
CA THR A 257 -7.78 6.29 2.29
C THR A 257 -8.74 7.46 2.12
N TRP A 258 -9.72 7.58 2.99
CA TRP A 258 -10.62 8.73 3.01
C TRP A 258 -10.99 9.11 4.44
N ASP A 259 -10.60 10.31 4.86
CA ASP A 259 -11.00 10.94 6.11
C ASP A 259 -12.12 11.96 5.81
N LEU A 260 -13.31 11.70 6.30
CA LEU A 260 -14.49 12.54 6.03
C LEU A 260 -14.42 13.88 6.77
N ALA A 261 -13.86 13.91 7.96
CA ALA A 261 -13.73 15.12 8.75
C ALA A 261 -12.67 16.07 8.15
N ALA A 262 -11.52 15.52 7.78
CA ALA A 262 -10.46 16.25 7.07
C ALA A 262 -10.81 16.51 5.59
N LYS A 263 -11.83 15.83 5.03
CA LYS A 263 -12.17 15.83 3.61
C LYS A 263 -11.01 15.43 2.70
N THR A 264 -10.10 14.62 3.21
CA THR A 264 -8.90 14.20 2.51
C THR A 264 -9.06 12.79 2.00
N ILE A 265 -8.91 12.60 0.68
CA ILE A 265 -8.91 11.31 0.02
C ILE A 265 -7.58 11.10 -0.70
N CYS A 266 -7.02 9.91 -0.60
CA CYS A 266 -5.74 9.56 -1.22
C CYS A 266 -5.80 8.20 -1.89
N PHE A 267 -5.09 8.06 -3.03
CA PHE A 267 -4.67 6.78 -3.58
C PHE A 267 -3.18 6.55 -3.38
N TYR A 268 -2.84 5.35 -2.95
CA TYR A 268 -1.47 4.85 -2.87
C TYR A 268 -1.33 3.62 -3.78
N VAL A 269 -0.18 3.53 -4.46
CA VAL A 269 0.22 2.36 -5.25
C VAL A 269 1.58 1.92 -4.75
N ASN A 270 1.71 0.65 -4.37
CA ASN A 270 2.91 0.08 -3.77
C ASN A 270 3.44 0.94 -2.58
N GLY A 271 2.51 1.40 -1.73
CA GLY A 271 2.81 2.25 -0.57
C GLY A 271 3.23 3.68 -0.89
N GLN A 272 3.24 4.10 -2.17
CA GLN A 272 3.58 5.45 -2.58
C GLN A 272 2.33 6.26 -2.90
N LEU A 273 2.26 7.50 -2.36
CA LEU A 273 1.16 8.41 -2.65
C LEU A 273 1.13 8.72 -4.16
N GLN A 274 0.00 8.42 -4.79
CA GLN A 274 -0.20 8.65 -6.22
C GLN A 274 -1.12 9.84 -6.49
N HIS A 275 -2.21 9.96 -5.74
CA HIS A 275 -3.18 11.04 -5.87
C HIS A 275 -3.68 11.47 -4.49
N ILE A 276 -3.94 12.77 -4.33
CA ILE A 276 -4.54 13.37 -3.14
C ILE A 276 -5.52 14.47 -3.51
N ASP A 277 -6.65 14.53 -2.79
CA ASP A 277 -7.56 15.67 -2.79
C ASP A 277 -7.91 16.03 -1.34
N ASN A 278 -7.61 17.25 -0.92
CA ASN A 278 -7.86 17.76 0.43
C ASN A 278 -9.21 18.49 0.56
N ASN A 279 -10.08 18.38 -0.44
CA ASN A 279 -11.41 18.97 -0.44
C ASN A 279 -12.49 18.00 -0.97
N HIS A 280 -12.26 16.71 -0.85
CA HIS A 280 -13.18 15.66 -1.27
C HIS A 280 -14.23 15.35 -0.18
N GLY A 281 -15.25 16.20 -0.05
CA GLY A 281 -16.27 16.01 0.97
C GLY A 281 -17.42 16.98 0.90
N LYS A 282 -18.53 16.62 1.54
CA LYS A 282 -19.70 17.46 1.78
C LYS A 282 -19.92 17.61 3.29
N SER A 283 -20.53 18.72 3.71
CA SER A 283 -20.76 19.00 5.13
C SER A 283 -21.75 18.05 5.79
N ASP A 284 -22.64 17.45 5.01
CA ASP A 284 -23.67 16.50 5.45
C ASP A 284 -23.22 15.03 5.39
N LEU A 285 -22.09 14.73 4.74
CA LEU A 285 -21.49 13.40 4.72
C LEU A 285 -20.48 13.27 5.85
N THR A 286 -20.92 12.73 6.97
CA THR A 286 -20.09 12.56 8.17
C THR A 286 -19.70 11.11 8.45
N THR A 287 -20.41 10.14 7.86
CA THR A 287 -20.13 8.71 8.03
C THR A 287 -20.37 7.94 6.73
N LEU A 288 -19.69 6.80 6.62
CA LEU A 288 -19.90 5.78 5.60
C LEU A 288 -20.51 4.52 6.21
N ASN A 289 -21.42 3.89 5.48
CA ASN A 289 -22.18 2.71 5.93
C ASN A 289 -22.15 1.64 4.82
N LEU A 290 -21.11 0.84 4.74
CA LEU A 290 -21.03 -0.19 3.69
C LEU A 290 -22.08 -1.29 3.88
N GLY A 291 -22.48 -1.58 5.13
CA GLY A 291 -23.47 -2.59 5.45
C GLY A 291 -24.92 -2.16 5.18
N ASP A 292 -25.24 -0.87 5.26
CA ASP A 292 -26.62 -0.38 5.08
C ASP A 292 -26.95 0.01 3.64
N LYS A 293 -25.94 0.25 2.81
CA LYS A 293 -26.13 0.72 1.44
C LYS A 293 -26.35 -0.40 0.42
N ALA A 294 -26.18 -1.63 0.83
CA ALA A 294 -26.26 -2.80 -0.03
C ALA A 294 -27.59 -2.96 -0.81
N ALA A 295 -28.68 -2.33 -0.34
CA ALA A 295 -30.00 -2.47 -0.98
C ALA A 295 -30.57 -1.17 -1.57
N ASP A 296 -29.89 -0.02 -1.41
CA ASP A 296 -30.40 1.28 -1.88
C ASP A 296 -30.06 1.51 -3.36
N ASN A 297 -30.76 0.82 -4.26
CA ASN A 297 -30.67 1.08 -5.68
C ASN A 297 -31.58 2.25 -6.07
N GLU A 298 -31.07 3.49 -5.98
CA GLU A 298 -31.82 4.71 -6.36
C GLU A 298 -32.13 4.79 -7.86
N PHE A 299 -31.49 3.98 -8.70
CA PHE A 299 -31.54 4.10 -10.16
C PHE A 299 -32.40 3.07 -10.86
N GLY A 300 -33.01 2.13 -10.13
CA GLY A 300 -33.98 1.18 -10.69
C GLY A 300 -33.43 0.21 -11.75
N ASN A 301 -32.11 0.07 -11.85
CA ASN A 301 -31.45 -0.70 -12.89
C ASN A 301 -31.31 -2.19 -12.55
N GLY A 302 -32.21 -2.73 -11.73
CA GLY A 302 -32.39 -4.16 -11.56
C GLY A 302 -31.14 -4.91 -11.09
N GLY A 303 -30.57 -4.57 -9.97
CA GLY A 303 -29.43 -5.29 -9.38
C GLY A 303 -29.17 -4.84 -7.96
N ASP A 304 -28.77 -5.74 -7.09
CA ASP A 304 -28.40 -5.43 -5.73
C ASP A 304 -27.02 -4.77 -5.72
N PHE A 305 -26.93 -3.53 -5.27
CA PHE A 305 -25.67 -2.86 -5.05
C PHE A 305 -25.08 -3.27 -3.70
N ASN A 306 -24.58 -4.49 -3.63
CA ASN A 306 -23.86 -5.01 -2.49
C ASN A 306 -22.35 -4.79 -2.64
N PHE A 307 -21.60 -5.05 -1.58
CA PHE A 307 -20.15 -5.02 -1.63
C PHE A 307 -19.63 -6.27 -2.34
N TYR A 308 -18.88 -6.04 -3.43
CA TYR A 308 -18.30 -7.10 -4.24
C TYR A 308 -16.82 -6.87 -4.52
N PHE A 309 -16.09 -7.96 -4.76
CA PHE A 309 -14.81 -7.95 -5.45
C PHE A 309 -15.02 -8.41 -6.90
N GLY A 310 -14.38 -7.69 -7.82
CA GLY A 310 -14.39 -8.03 -9.24
C GLY A 310 -15.68 -7.69 -9.98
N ARG A 311 -16.67 -7.12 -9.31
CA ARG A 311 -17.97 -6.72 -9.87
C ARG A 311 -18.43 -5.40 -9.26
N SER A 312 -19.18 -4.60 -9.99
CA SER A 312 -19.83 -3.41 -9.43
C SER A 312 -21.29 -3.28 -9.87
N TYR A 313 -21.59 -3.45 -11.14
CA TYR A 313 -22.87 -3.13 -11.76
C TYR A 313 -23.33 -4.24 -12.69
N GLY A 314 -24.65 -4.30 -12.90
CA GLY A 314 -25.28 -5.22 -13.83
C GLY A 314 -25.75 -6.52 -13.16
N GLU A 315 -26.53 -7.27 -13.92
CA GLU A 315 -26.95 -8.62 -13.52
C GLU A 315 -25.73 -9.56 -13.45
N SER A 316 -25.89 -10.68 -12.77
CA SER A 316 -24.84 -11.70 -12.67
C SER A 316 -24.34 -12.22 -14.03
N SER A 317 -25.13 -12.05 -15.08
CA SER A 317 -24.82 -12.40 -16.46
C SER A 317 -24.08 -11.31 -17.26
N ASP A 318 -24.01 -10.08 -16.77
CA ASP A 318 -23.32 -8.98 -17.48
C ASP A 318 -21.86 -8.83 -17.03
N PRO A 319 -20.88 -9.30 -17.83
CA PRO A 319 -19.45 -9.20 -17.48
C PRO A 319 -18.81 -7.86 -17.86
N SER A 320 -19.59 -6.85 -18.27
CA SER A 320 -19.04 -5.63 -18.87
C SER A 320 -18.08 -4.85 -17.97
N ARG A 321 -18.25 -4.94 -16.64
CA ARG A 321 -17.41 -4.24 -15.64
C ARG A 321 -16.64 -5.20 -14.74
N HIS A 322 -16.64 -6.49 -15.05
CA HIS A 322 -15.94 -7.47 -14.24
C HIS A 322 -14.43 -7.38 -14.41
N LEU A 323 -13.69 -7.63 -13.32
CA LEU A 323 -12.24 -7.69 -13.34
C LEU A 323 -11.77 -8.95 -14.10
N ASP A 324 -10.95 -8.77 -15.13
CA ASP A 324 -10.14 -9.86 -15.70
C ASP A 324 -8.77 -9.81 -15.05
N GLY A 325 -8.61 -10.53 -13.94
CA GLY A 325 -7.40 -10.45 -13.13
C GLY A 325 -7.45 -11.32 -11.88
N GLU A 326 -6.43 -11.20 -11.08
CA GLU A 326 -6.33 -11.86 -9.78
C GLU A 326 -6.24 -10.85 -8.65
N ILE A 327 -6.71 -11.24 -7.46
CA ILE A 327 -6.58 -10.49 -6.22
C ILE A 327 -6.10 -11.37 -5.07
N CYS A 328 -5.43 -10.73 -4.11
CA CYS A 328 -5.13 -11.26 -2.79
C CYS A 328 -5.04 -10.12 -1.78
N GLU A 329 -4.93 -10.43 -0.48
CA GLU A 329 -4.66 -9.46 0.59
C GLU A 329 -5.61 -8.25 0.62
N ALA A 330 -6.93 -8.47 0.52
CA ALA A 330 -7.89 -7.38 0.59
C ALA A 330 -8.32 -7.07 2.03
N ARG A 331 -8.45 -5.78 2.37
CA ARG A 331 -8.74 -5.30 3.73
C ARG A 331 -9.60 -4.06 3.74
N ILE A 332 -10.35 -3.91 4.85
CA ILE A 332 -11.12 -2.70 5.15
C ILE A 332 -10.83 -2.27 6.57
N TRP A 333 -10.44 -1.00 6.73
CA TRP A 333 -10.20 -0.36 8.02
C TRP A 333 -11.18 0.79 8.23
N LYS A 334 -11.61 1.00 9.46
CA LYS A 334 -12.46 2.16 9.85
C LYS A 334 -11.68 3.42 10.23
N VAL A 335 -10.46 3.55 9.74
CA VAL A 335 -9.56 4.70 9.89
C VAL A 335 -8.91 5.04 8.56
N ALA A 336 -8.50 6.29 8.37
CA ALA A 336 -7.62 6.68 7.27
C ALA A 336 -6.17 6.39 7.68
N ARG A 337 -5.61 5.31 7.19
CA ARG A 337 -4.24 4.90 7.48
C ARG A 337 -3.23 5.87 6.86
N THR A 338 -2.14 6.11 7.57
CA THR A 338 -1.01 6.86 7.07
C THR A 338 -0.25 6.06 5.99
N GLN A 339 0.52 6.76 5.18
CA GLN A 339 1.40 6.12 4.18
C GLN A 339 2.36 5.12 4.83
N GLU A 340 2.89 5.43 5.99
CA GLU A 340 3.79 4.55 6.75
C GLU A 340 3.12 3.24 7.19
N GLU A 341 1.93 3.32 7.76
CA GLU A 341 1.15 2.15 8.16
C GLU A 341 0.79 1.26 6.97
N ILE A 342 0.38 1.87 5.83
CA ILE A 342 0.11 1.15 4.59
C ILE A 342 1.37 0.42 4.10
N TYR A 343 2.50 1.14 4.07
CA TYR A 343 3.77 0.60 3.57
C TYR A 343 4.28 -0.55 4.42
N LYS A 344 4.19 -0.42 5.76
CA LYS A 344 4.64 -1.41 6.73
C LYS A 344 3.92 -2.75 6.61
N ASN A 345 2.61 -2.72 6.35
CA ASN A 345 1.77 -3.91 6.34
C ASN A 345 1.31 -4.32 4.93
N MET A 346 1.98 -3.86 3.90
CA MET A 346 1.51 -3.96 2.51
C MET A 346 1.17 -5.39 2.09
N TYR A 347 1.97 -6.38 2.50
CA TYR A 347 1.83 -7.77 2.05
C TYR A 347 1.25 -8.72 3.10
N ASP A 348 1.04 -8.29 4.34
CA ASP A 348 0.50 -9.12 5.40
C ASP A 348 0.12 -8.32 6.64
N ILE A 349 -0.87 -8.79 7.39
CA ILE A 349 -1.20 -8.38 8.76
C ILE A 349 -0.96 -9.58 9.67
N PRO A 350 0.09 -9.57 10.51
CA PRO A 350 0.47 -10.76 11.30
C PRO A 350 -0.61 -11.21 12.28
N GLU A 351 -1.21 -10.27 12.99
CA GLU A 351 -2.22 -10.54 14.04
C GLU A 351 -3.53 -9.78 13.77
N PRO A 352 -4.27 -10.15 12.70
CA PRO A 352 -5.44 -9.38 12.27
C PRO A 352 -6.56 -9.31 13.32
N GLN A 353 -6.65 -10.30 14.21
CA GLN A 353 -7.65 -10.30 15.30
C GLN A 353 -7.32 -9.31 16.41
N SER A 354 -6.08 -8.86 16.51
CA SER A 354 -5.63 -7.85 17.48
C SER A 354 -5.76 -6.42 16.97
N GLU A 355 -6.04 -6.24 15.68
CA GLU A 355 -6.13 -4.92 15.03
C GLU A 355 -7.51 -4.28 15.24
N ALA A 356 -7.64 -3.41 16.23
CA ALA A 356 -8.91 -2.83 16.66
C ALA A 356 -9.69 -2.06 15.57
N ASN A 357 -9.01 -1.53 14.57
CA ASN A 357 -9.60 -0.75 13.49
C ASN A 357 -9.77 -1.53 12.18
N LEU A 358 -9.35 -2.79 12.12
CA LEU A 358 -9.51 -3.66 10.97
C LEU A 358 -10.90 -4.28 10.97
N CYS A 359 -11.73 -3.90 10.01
CA CYS A 359 -13.12 -4.36 9.92
C CYS A 359 -13.24 -5.73 9.27
N ALA A 360 -12.43 -5.99 8.23
CA ALA A 360 -12.40 -7.26 7.51
C ALA A 360 -11.07 -7.45 6.80
N TYR A 361 -10.64 -8.69 6.67
CA TYR A 361 -9.39 -9.07 6.01
C TYR A 361 -9.49 -10.43 5.35
N TRP A 362 -9.32 -10.48 4.03
CA TRP A 362 -9.35 -11.70 3.22
C TRP A 362 -8.00 -11.89 2.52
N LYS A 363 -7.33 -13.01 2.82
CA LYS A 363 -6.01 -13.30 2.22
C LYS A 363 -6.14 -13.88 0.81
N PHE A 364 -7.25 -14.53 0.49
CA PHE A 364 -7.45 -15.28 -0.75
C PHE A 364 -6.37 -16.34 -0.97
N ASP A 365 -6.03 -17.06 0.09
CA ASP A 365 -4.98 -18.07 0.14
C ASP A 365 -5.54 -19.50 0.36
N GLU A 366 -6.84 -19.68 0.24
CA GLU A 366 -7.52 -20.96 0.48
C GLU A 366 -7.06 -22.06 -0.47
N GLY A 367 -6.75 -21.73 -1.73
CA GLY A 367 -6.26 -22.68 -2.75
C GLY A 367 -7.29 -23.69 -3.21
N THR A 368 -8.48 -23.72 -2.63
CA THR A 368 -9.58 -24.64 -2.93
C THR A 368 -10.91 -24.09 -2.42
N GLY A 369 -12.01 -24.54 -3.04
CA GLY A 369 -13.37 -24.20 -2.61
C GLY A 369 -13.83 -22.79 -2.99
N MET A 370 -15.00 -22.40 -2.45
CA MET A 370 -15.74 -21.19 -2.84
C MET A 370 -15.99 -20.23 -1.66
N THR A 371 -15.37 -20.44 -0.51
CA THR A 371 -15.50 -19.59 0.67
C THR A 371 -14.11 -19.05 1.04
N ILE A 372 -14.03 -17.73 1.26
CA ILE A 372 -12.83 -17.03 1.67
C ILE A 372 -13.02 -16.55 3.11
N ALA A 373 -12.14 -16.95 4.00
CA ALA A 373 -12.23 -16.65 5.41
C ALA A 373 -11.90 -15.18 5.73
N ASP A 374 -12.72 -14.54 6.56
CA ASP A 374 -12.39 -13.29 7.23
C ASP A 374 -11.41 -13.55 8.37
N ARG A 375 -10.17 -13.07 8.25
CA ARG A 375 -9.08 -13.30 9.22
C ARG A 375 -9.19 -12.45 10.49
N THR A 376 -10.11 -11.48 10.53
CA THR A 376 -10.32 -10.63 11.71
C THR A 376 -11.09 -11.30 12.83
N GLY A 377 -11.86 -12.35 12.50
CA GLY A 377 -12.80 -12.98 13.43
C GLY A 377 -14.15 -12.24 13.56
N ASN A 378 -14.40 -11.18 12.77
CA ASN A 378 -15.67 -10.45 12.75
C ASN A 378 -16.79 -11.21 12.02
N GLY A 379 -16.47 -12.34 11.36
CA GLY A 379 -17.46 -13.24 10.76
C GLY A 379 -17.94 -12.80 9.37
N ASN A 380 -17.14 -12.01 8.65
CA ASN A 380 -17.44 -11.51 7.32
C ASN A 380 -16.80 -12.37 6.21
N ASP A 381 -16.94 -13.69 6.31
CA ASP A 381 -16.49 -14.61 5.27
C ASP A 381 -17.10 -14.24 3.92
N ALA A 382 -16.26 -14.27 2.89
CA ALA A 382 -16.68 -13.96 1.54
C ALA A 382 -16.97 -15.24 0.73
N LYS A 383 -17.76 -15.11 -0.33
CA LYS A 383 -18.19 -16.23 -1.18
C LYS A 383 -17.93 -15.94 -2.64
N VAL A 384 -17.33 -16.90 -3.32
CA VAL A 384 -17.14 -16.89 -4.77
C VAL A 384 -18.46 -17.22 -5.46
N ILE A 385 -18.83 -16.39 -6.44
CA ILE A 385 -20.07 -16.56 -7.20
C ILE A 385 -19.71 -16.59 -8.68
N PRO A 386 -20.01 -17.73 -9.39
CA PRO A 386 -19.81 -17.83 -10.82
C PRO A 386 -20.75 -16.91 -11.62
N TYR A 387 -20.28 -16.42 -12.77
CA TYR A 387 -21.15 -15.78 -13.75
C TYR A 387 -21.90 -16.80 -14.57
N TRP A 388 -23.18 -16.54 -14.83
CA TRP A 388 -23.99 -17.30 -15.77
C TRP A 388 -23.92 -16.61 -17.13
N LYS A 389 -23.50 -17.33 -18.15
CA LYS A 389 -23.49 -16.84 -19.56
C LYS A 389 -24.85 -17.07 -20.10
N ASP A 390 -25.86 -17.11 -20.05
CA ASP A 390 -27.26 -17.36 -20.48
C ASP A 390 -27.84 -18.73 -20.09
N ALA A 391 -29.14 -18.82 -20.12
CA ALA A 391 -29.89 -20.03 -19.73
C ALA A 391 -29.65 -21.24 -20.66
N THR A 392 -28.98 -21.07 -21.80
CA THR A 392 -28.72 -22.12 -22.80
C THR A 392 -27.26 -22.63 -22.79
N HIS A 393 -26.34 -21.91 -22.15
CA HIS A 393 -24.92 -22.29 -22.06
C HIS A 393 -24.48 -22.31 -20.59
N VAL A 394 -24.90 -23.37 -19.89
CA VAL A 394 -24.49 -23.63 -18.50
C VAL A 394 -23.05 -24.17 -18.49
N GLU A 395 -22.10 -23.36 -18.85
CA GLU A 395 -20.73 -23.63 -18.45
C GLU A 395 -20.52 -23.07 -17.04
N THR A 396 -20.55 -23.95 -16.06
CA THR A 396 -20.14 -23.61 -14.69
C THR A 396 -18.65 -23.30 -14.71
N TYR A 397 -18.30 -22.07 -14.33
CA TYR A 397 -16.93 -21.66 -14.08
C TYR A 397 -16.80 -21.25 -12.60
N PRO A 398 -15.72 -21.53 -11.89
CA PRO A 398 -14.54 -22.27 -12.37
C PRO A 398 -14.84 -23.76 -12.54
N LYS A 399 -14.22 -24.39 -13.55
CA LYS A 399 -14.38 -25.84 -13.78
C LYS A 399 -13.58 -26.67 -12.78
N THR A 400 -12.49 -26.10 -12.25
CA THR A 400 -11.57 -26.73 -11.29
C THR A 400 -11.03 -25.70 -10.27
N ASP A 401 -10.59 -26.18 -9.12
CA ASP A 401 -9.88 -25.34 -8.16
C ASP A 401 -8.64 -24.68 -8.77
N ALA A 402 -7.93 -25.34 -9.68
CA ALA A 402 -6.74 -24.77 -10.32
C ALA A 402 -7.05 -23.58 -11.25
N GLU A 403 -8.25 -23.47 -11.80
CA GLU A 403 -8.68 -22.30 -12.57
C GLU A 403 -9.03 -21.11 -11.65
N LEU A 404 -9.65 -21.41 -10.51
CA LEU A 404 -10.01 -20.40 -9.51
C LEU A 404 -8.81 -19.96 -8.68
N TRP A 405 -7.94 -20.91 -8.31
CA TRP A 405 -6.79 -20.73 -7.44
C TRP A 405 -5.50 -21.07 -8.19
N PRO A 406 -5.02 -20.18 -9.09
CA PRO A 406 -3.83 -20.46 -9.88
C PRO A 406 -2.60 -20.61 -8.98
N SER A 407 -1.75 -21.60 -9.29
CA SER A 407 -0.49 -21.84 -8.60
C SER A 407 0.67 -21.03 -9.20
N GLY A 408 1.77 -20.94 -8.49
CA GLY A 408 2.99 -20.27 -8.97
C GLY A 408 2.92 -18.74 -8.89
N ILE A 409 1.96 -18.22 -8.14
CA ILE A 409 1.90 -16.80 -7.77
C ILE A 409 3.09 -16.49 -6.85
N GLU A 410 3.72 -15.36 -7.07
CA GLU A 410 4.80 -14.86 -6.23
C GLU A 410 4.65 -13.35 -6.03
N VAL A 411 4.31 -12.92 -4.81
CA VAL A 411 4.14 -11.52 -4.43
C VAL A 411 4.79 -11.29 -3.06
N PRO A 412 5.70 -10.31 -2.92
CA PRO A 412 6.34 -9.57 -4.03
C PRO A 412 7.17 -10.51 -4.91
N LYS A 413 7.35 -10.14 -6.17
CA LYS A 413 8.29 -10.87 -7.06
C LYS A 413 9.70 -10.77 -6.50
N VAL A 414 10.45 -11.86 -6.51
CA VAL A 414 11.89 -11.85 -6.22
C VAL A 414 12.58 -10.99 -7.29
N ASN A 415 13.37 -10.00 -6.85
CA ASN A 415 14.15 -9.09 -7.71
C ASN A 415 13.36 -8.02 -8.49
N GLN A 416 12.17 -7.61 -8.10
CA GLN A 416 11.66 -6.33 -8.57
C GLN A 416 12.43 -5.21 -7.87
N GLU A 417 13.24 -4.47 -8.63
CA GLU A 417 13.71 -3.14 -8.22
C GLU A 417 12.45 -2.24 -8.07
N GLN A 418 12.17 -1.84 -6.83
CA GLN A 418 11.10 -0.89 -6.50
C GLN A 418 11.63 0.54 -6.64
#